data_9c223450ad794a0445a22ebc7536aff8
#
_entry.id   9c223450ad794a0445a22ebc7536aff8
#
_cell.length_a   1.000
_cell.length_b   1.000
_cell.length_c   1.000
_cell.angle_alpha   90.00
_cell.angle_beta   90.00
_cell.angle_gamma   90.00
#
_symmetry.space_group_name_H-M   'P 1'
#
loop_
_entity.id
_entity.type
_entity.pdbx_description
1 polymer ?
#
loop_
_entity_poly.entity_id
_entity_poly.type
_entity_poly.pdbx_seq_one_letter_code
_entity_poly.pdbx_strand_id
1 'polypeptide(L)' 'IYNINNGKRLSTYVIPGKKREICLNGAAARLNQVGDKVIIASYILTEKNNFSPKIILVNDENKKI' A
#
# COMPACT_ATOMS: atom_id res chain seq x y z
N ILE A 1 -3.91 2.21 3.24
CA ILE A 1 -2.96 1.16 3.62
C ILE A 1 -3.62 0.23 4.62
N TYR A 2 -3.50 -1.05 4.36
CA TYR A 2 -3.99 -2.10 5.24
C TYR A 2 -2.80 -2.93 5.71
N ASN A 3 -2.54 -2.94 7.01
CA ASN A 3 -1.45 -3.74 7.56
C ASN A 3 -1.94 -5.16 7.80
N ILE A 4 -1.34 -6.13 7.12
CA ILE A 4 -1.75 -7.54 7.23
C ILE A 4 -1.33 -8.13 8.57
N ASN A 5 -0.24 -7.66 9.14
CA ASN A 5 0.33 -8.23 10.37
C ASN A 5 -0.47 -7.85 11.63
N ASN A 6 -1.02 -6.63 11.67
CA ASN A 6 -1.73 -6.15 12.88
C ASN A 6 -3.17 -5.74 12.63
N GLY A 7 -3.63 -5.77 11.38
CA GLY A 7 -4.99 -5.40 11.02
C GLY A 7 -5.29 -3.91 11.03
N LYS A 8 -4.31 -3.07 11.25
CA LYS A 8 -4.52 -1.62 11.27
C LYS A 8 -4.71 -1.09 9.86
N ARG A 9 -5.46 -0.01 9.77
CA ARG A 9 -5.80 0.65 8.50
C ARG A 9 -5.58 2.14 8.64
N LEU A 10 -5.10 2.76 7.57
CA LEU A 10 -4.93 4.20 7.55
C LEU A 10 -5.03 4.72 6.13
N SER A 11 -5.34 6.00 6.02
CA SER A 11 -5.31 6.73 4.76
C SER A 11 -4.19 7.76 4.84
N THR A 12 -3.46 7.88 3.75
CA THR A 12 -2.36 8.82 3.67
C THR A 12 -2.16 9.25 2.21
N TYR A 13 -1.17 10.04 1.96
CA TYR A 13 -0.84 10.49 0.61
C TYR A 13 0.50 9.91 0.16
N VAL A 14 0.72 9.94 -1.15
CA VAL A 14 1.90 9.35 -1.75
C VAL A 14 3.01 10.39 -1.84
N ILE A 15 4.20 9.99 -1.43
CA ILE A 15 5.42 10.76 -1.62
C ILE A 15 6.34 9.91 -2.51
N PRO A 16 6.87 10.48 -3.61
CA PRO A 16 7.80 9.73 -4.45
C PRO A 16 9.03 9.28 -3.66
N GLY A 17 9.41 8.04 -3.85
CA GLY A 17 10.55 7.44 -3.20
C GLY A 17 11.47 6.76 -4.20
N LYS A 18 12.37 5.95 -3.68
CA LYS A 18 13.30 5.19 -4.50
C LYS A 18 12.62 3.93 -5.03
N LYS A 19 13.21 3.34 -6.06
CA LYS A 19 12.71 2.10 -6.64
C LYS A 19 12.61 1.00 -5.58
N ARG A 20 11.45 0.36 -5.50
CA ARG A 20 11.15 -0.75 -4.57
C ARG A 20 11.18 -0.35 -3.09
N GLU A 21 11.20 0.93 -2.81
CA GLU A 21 11.11 1.43 -1.44
C GLU A 21 9.65 1.60 -1.05
N ILE A 22 9.28 1.01 0.08
CA ILE A 22 8.00 1.27 0.74
C ILE A 22 8.35 1.80 2.12
N CYS A 23 8.12 3.09 2.33
CA CYS A 23 8.46 3.76 3.57
C CYS A 23 7.23 4.47 4.12
N LEU A 24 6.87 4.13 5.34
CA LEU A 24 5.79 4.81 6.07
C LEU A 24 6.43 5.68 7.14
N ASN A 25 6.21 6.99 7.05
CA ASN A 25 6.81 7.93 7.96
C ASN A 25 5.75 8.75 8.69
N GLY A 26 6.19 9.58 9.63
CA GLY A 26 5.28 10.42 10.40
C GLY A 26 4.27 9.61 11.21
N ALA A 27 3.04 10.07 11.24
CA ALA A 27 1.97 9.41 12.00
C ALA A 27 1.69 8.00 11.50
N ALA A 28 1.84 7.74 10.20
CA ALA A 28 1.62 6.42 9.62
C ALA A 28 2.60 5.38 10.19
N ALA A 29 3.79 5.79 10.56
CA ALA A 29 4.78 4.89 11.11
C ALA A 29 4.39 4.32 12.48
N ARG A 30 3.48 4.97 13.17
CA ARG A 30 3.02 4.50 14.49
C ARG A 30 2.18 3.24 14.40
N LEU A 31 1.60 2.97 13.24
CA LEU A 31 0.72 1.81 13.03
C LEU A 31 1.42 0.68 12.28
N ASN A 32 2.70 0.85 11.96
CA ASN A 32 3.43 -0.11 11.13
C ASN A 32 4.84 -0.28 11.66
N GLN A 33 5.39 -1.46 11.43
CA GLN A 33 6.79 -1.77 11.80
C GLN A 33 7.52 -2.27 10.57
N VAL A 34 8.83 -2.09 10.58
CA VAL A 34 9.68 -2.65 9.53
C VAL A 34 9.48 -4.17 9.50
N GLY A 35 9.27 -4.71 8.31
CA GLY A 35 8.97 -6.12 8.12
C GLY A 35 7.50 -6.46 8.01
N ASP A 36 6.62 -5.53 8.35
CA ASP A 36 5.19 -5.76 8.19
C ASP A 36 4.81 -5.85 6.71
N LYS A 37 3.86 -6.71 6.41
CA LYS A 37 3.25 -6.78 5.07
C LYS A 37 2.04 -5.87 5.03
N VAL A 38 1.94 -5.10 3.95
CA VAL A 38 0.85 -4.14 3.79
C VAL A 38 0.21 -4.30 2.41
N ILE A 39 -1.05 -3.90 2.34
CA ILE A 39 -1.76 -3.72 1.07
C ILE A 39 -1.91 -2.23 0.87
N ILE A 40 -1.46 -1.75 -0.29
CA ILE A 40 -1.62 -0.34 -0.67
C ILE A 40 -2.69 -0.27 -1.73
N ALA A 41 -3.73 0.52 -1.49
CA ALA A 41 -4.82 0.67 -2.41
C ALA A 41 -5.10 2.15 -2.65
N SER A 42 -5.43 2.48 -3.89
CA SER A 42 -6.01 3.77 -4.23
C SER A 42 -7.39 3.53 -4.84
N TYR A 43 -8.29 4.45 -4.61
CA TYR A 43 -9.67 4.29 -5.01
C TYR A 43 -10.07 5.32 -6.02
N ILE A 44 -11.02 4.96 -6.85
CA ILE A 44 -11.59 5.84 -7.87
C ILE A 44 -13.11 5.73 -7.81
N LEU A 45 -13.76 6.87 -8.00
CA LEU A 45 -15.20 6.91 -8.22
C LEU A 45 -15.45 6.88 -9.72
N THR A 46 -16.24 5.92 -10.20
CA THR A 46 -16.47 5.78 -11.63
C THR A 46 -17.89 5.32 -11.89
N GLU A 47 -18.45 5.77 -13.03
CA GLU A 47 -19.75 5.31 -13.53
C GLU A 47 -19.64 4.10 -14.45
N LYS A 48 -18.42 3.62 -14.71
CA LYS A 48 -18.21 2.45 -15.57
C LYS A 48 -18.64 1.17 -14.84
N ASN A 49 -19.53 0.42 -15.46
CA ASN A 49 -20.03 -0.82 -14.87
C ASN A 49 -19.04 -1.97 -14.96
N ASN A 50 -18.09 -1.89 -15.88
CA ASN A 50 -17.13 -2.96 -16.14
C ASN A 50 -15.72 -2.61 -15.73
N PHE A 51 -15.58 -1.69 -14.78
CA PHE A 51 -14.27 -1.32 -14.27
C PHE A 51 -13.66 -2.49 -13.48
N SER A 52 -12.43 -2.85 -13.83
CA SER A 52 -11.66 -3.86 -13.13
C SER A 52 -10.43 -3.23 -12.49
N PRO A 53 -10.19 -3.43 -11.20
CA PRO A 53 -9.01 -2.89 -10.57
C PRO A 53 -7.74 -3.59 -11.08
N LYS A 54 -6.66 -2.83 -11.15
CA LYS A 54 -5.34 -3.38 -11.43
C LYS A 54 -4.75 -3.89 -10.11
N ILE A 55 -4.34 -5.14 -10.10
CA ILE A 55 -3.74 -5.76 -8.92
C ILE A 55 -2.29 -6.10 -9.23
N ILE A 56 -1.39 -5.62 -8.41
CA ILE A 56 0.05 -5.87 -8.55
C ILE A 56 0.51 -6.61 -7.30
N LEU A 57 1.08 -7.79 -7.51
CA LEU A 57 1.70 -8.57 -6.44
C LEU A 57 3.21 -8.39 -6.49
N VAL A 58 3.82 -8.32 -5.32
CA VAL A 58 5.27 -8.18 -5.21
C VAL A 58 5.83 -9.24 -4.27
N ASN A 59 7.13 -9.51 -4.42
CA ASN A 59 7.83 -10.42 -3.54
C ASN A 59 8.40 -9.68 -2.32
N ASP A 60 9.20 -10.37 -1.51
CA ASP A 60 9.78 -9.81 -0.29
C ASP A 60 10.75 -8.65 -0.54
N GLU A 61 11.18 -8.46 -1.77
CA GLU A 61 12.03 -7.35 -2.18
C GLU A 61 11.24 -6.21 -2.83
N ASN A 62 9.91 -6.25 -2.73
CA ASN A 62 8.99 -5.32 -3.37
C ASN A 62 9.13 -5.29 -4.89
N LYS A 63 9.52 -6.41 -5.45
CA LYS A 63 9.67 -6.58 -6.88
C LYS A 63 8.44 -7.27 -7.43
N LYS A 64 7.89 -6.74 -8.53
CA LYS A 64 6.71 -7.30 -9.16
C LYS A 64 6.94 -8.74 -9.61
N ILE A 65 5.99 -9.58 -9.29
CA ILE A 65 5.99 -10.98 -9.70
C ILE A 65 4.88 -11.27 -10.68
#